data_80b5f663e834cef5e40efc33cd2f99b9
#
_entry.id   80b5f663e834cef5e40efc33cd2f99b9
#
_cell.length_a   1.000
_cell.length_b   1.000
_cell.length_c   1.000
_cell.angle_alpha   90.00
_cell.angle_beta   90.00
_cell.angle_gamma   90.00
#
_symmetry.space_group_name_H-M   'P 1'
#
loop_
_entity.id
_entity.type
_entity.pdbx_description
1 polymer ?
#
loop_
_entity_poly.entity_id
_entity_poly.type
_entity_poly.pdbx_seq_one_letter_code
_entity_poly.pdbx_strand_id
1 'polypeptide(L)'
;SIVSNVIECGAEWRFYGNDDNRDGDPSRCGMPTNNLLPKSSIGSMIGCGYKDNIDIRRIRMFQMWNSMPYDERTLWNVFDKMTANTINNGIPQKVIDNAKVLYKKASEKKISRGDNKEGLIASCIYHSCLLNKVPKSSKDIAAMFNITHVTLNKGNSRFQTLLQINVSSPEPIDFISQYGNNLSMSIDDINKCKDLVKLIEDNEIMNDNSPTSSAAGILYYYSTVKCLGYTKKKFAKACNVSEVTIVKCYKIINNYHDFIIKNSDIFV
;
A
#
# COMPACT_ATOMS: atom_id res chain seq x y z
N SER A 1 4.86 -4.89 44.50
CA SER A 1 6.27 -4.93 44.05
C SER A 1 6.43 -4.08 42.80
N ILE A 2 7.35 -3.12 42.82
CA ILE A 2 7.70 -2.29 41.66
C ILE A 2 8.50 -3.18 40.71
N VAL A 3 8.01 -3.41 39.51
CA VAL A 3 8.63 -4.30 38.53
C VAL A 3 9.67 -3.58 37.69
N SER A 4 9.47 -2.29 37.41
CA SER A 4 10.46 -1.41 36.78
C SER A 4 10.13 0.05 37.04
N ASN A 5 11.17 0.89 37.13
CA ASN A 5 11.03 2.36 37.07
C ASN A 5 11.46 2.81 35.66
N VAL A 6 10.51 3.23 34.85
CA VAL A 6 10.80 3.89 33.59
C VAL A 6 10.68 5.40 33.82
N ILE A 7 11.80 6.09 33.73
CA ILE A 7 11.80 7.57 33.74
C ILE A 7 11.50 8.02 32.32
N GLU A 8 10.35 8.60 32.12
CA GLU A 8 9.99 9.21 30.85
C GLU A 8 10.70 10.55 30.72
N CYS A 9 11.72 10.59 29.84
CA CYS A 9 12.51 11.81 29.58
C CYS A 9 11.88 12.70 28.51
N GLY A 10 10.71 12.35 27.98
CA GLY A 10 9.99 13.14 26.98
C GLY A 10 9.24 14.30 27.60
N ALA A 11 9.04 15.38 26.83
CA ALA A 11 8.18 16.47 27.24
C ALA A 11 6.73 15.98 27.39
N GLU A 12 6.07 16.37 28.46
CA GLU A 12 4.69 15.98 28.74
C GLU A 12 3.77 16.61 27.67
N TRP A 13 3.00 15.76 26.98
CA TRP A 13 1.99 16.20 26.03
C TRP A 13 0.61 16.15 26.69
N ARG A 14 -0.06 17.29 26.75
CA ARG A 14 -1.41 17.42 27.32
C ARG A 14 -2.37 17.93 26.27
N PHE A 15 -3.41 17.16 26.02
CA PHE A 15 -4.53 17.55 25.18
C PHE A 15 -5.69 18.03 26.05
N TYR A 16 -6.11 19.28 25.84
CA TYR A 16 -7.33 19.83 26.44
C TYR A 16 -8.43 19.79 25.37
N GLY A 17 -9.58 19.24 25.74
CA GLY A 17 -10.72 19.11 24.82
C GLY A 17 -11.21 20.46 24.27
N ASN A 18 -12.01 20.42 23.23
CA ASN A 18 -12.50 21.59 22.49
C ASN A 18 -13.28 22.63 23.29
N ASP A 19 -13.71 22.31 24.52
CA ASP A 19 -14.52 23.21 25.33
C ASP A 19 -13.74 24.39 25.95
N ASP A 20 -12.41 24.23 26.16
CA ASP A 20 -11.60 25.22 26.84
C ASP A 20 -10.87 26.19 25.91
N ASN A 21 -10.68 25.87 24.64
CA ASN A 21 -9.94 26.73 23.70
C ASN A 21 -10.34 26.49 22.24
N ARG A 22 -11.29 27.25 21.75
CA ARG A 22 -11.74 27.18 20.35
C ARG A 22 -10.69 27.59 19.31
N ASP A 23 -9.64 28.29 19.70
CA ASP A 23 -8.61 28.87 18.81
C ASP A 23 -7.17 28.51 19.21
N GLY A 24 -6.94 27.67 20.22
CA GLY A 24 -5.61 27.35 20.74
C GLY A 24 -5.11 25.96 20.33
N ASP A 25 -3.79 25.83 20.20
CA ASP A 25 -3.12 24.54 20.05
C ASP A 25 -3.41 23.68 21.29
N PRO A 26 -3.99 22.48 21.16
CA PRO A 26 -4.33 21.62 22.28
C PRO A 26 -3.11 21.08 23.04
N SER A 27 -1.90 21.21 22.51
CA SER A 27 -0.66 20.80 23.17
C SER A 27 -0.04 21.91 24.00
N ARG A 28 0.09 21.72 25.31
CA ARG A 28 0.79 22.67 26.19
C ARG A 28 2.29 22.43 26.28
N CYS A 29 2.76 21.21 26.09
CA CYS A 29 4.15 20.82 26.27
C CYS A 29 4.54 19.76 25.23
N GLY A 30 5.49 20.06 24.37
CA GLY A 30 6.11 19.10 23.47
C GLY A 30 5.20 18.38 22.49
N MET A 31 5.77 17.49 21.73
CA MET A 31 5.08 16.61 20.79
C MET A 31 4.82 15.23 21.40
N PRO A 32 3.76 14.53 21.00
CA PRO A 32 3.60 13.12 21.36
C PRO A 32 4.81 12.32 20.91
N THR A 33 5.28 11.42 21.76
CA THR A 33 6.45 10.57 21.45
C THR A 33 6.19 9.69 20.25
N ASN A 34 7.03 9.81 19.24
CA ASN A 34 6.97 8.98 18.04
C ASN A 34 8.06 7.90 18.10
N ASN A 35 7.66 6.64 18.23
CA ASN A 35 8.58 5.50 18.30
C ASN A 35 9.46 5.34 17.04
N LEU A 36 9.04 5.88 15.91
CA LEU A 36 9.83 5.86 14.68
C LEU A 36 10.89 6.97 14.65
N LEU A 37 10.67 8.08 15.37
CA LEU A 37 11.51 9.26 15.43
C LEU A 37 11.72 9.68 16.90
N PRO A 38 12.36 8.87 17.75
CA PRO A 38 12.40 9.10 19.18
C PRO A 38 13.17 10.36 19.57
N LYS A 39 14.27 10.66 18.89
CA LYS A 39 15.11 11.83 19.22
C LYS A 39 14.43 13.16 18.88
N SER A 40 13.70 13.23 17.77
CA SER A 40 12.97 14.43 17.36
C SER A 40 11.67 14.65 18.15
N SER A 41 11.21 13.64 18.88
CA SER A 41 10.05 13.75 19.77
C SER A 41 10.40 14.36 21.13
N ILE A 42 11.69 14.54 21.41
CA ILE A 42 12.18 15.16 22.65
C ILE A 42 12.31 16.67 22.40
N GLY A 43 11.57 17.48 23.12
CA GLY A 43 11.66 18.94 23.05
C GLY A 43 10.31 19.62 22.90
N SER A 44 10.35 20.95 22.86
CA SER A 44 9.18 21.80 22.64
C SER A 44 9.02 22.14 21.16
N MET A 45 7.79 22.35 20.74
CA MET A 45 7.46 22.79 19.38
C MET A 45 6.74 24.15 19.45
N ILE A 46 7.05 25.04 18.51
CA ILE A 46 6.29 26.28 18.33
C ILE A 46 4.93 25.93 17.74
N GLY A 47 3.85 26.22 18.48
CA GLY A 47 2.48 26.07 18.02
C GLY A 47 2.20 26.89 16.76
N CYS A 48 1.22 26.50 15.97
CA CYS A 48 0.82 27.20 14.76
C CYS A 48 -0.69 27.46 14.81
N GLY A 49 -1.07 28.73 14.91
CA GLY A 49 -2.46 29.16 14.80
C GLY A 49 -2.90 29.25 13.34
N TYR A 50 -4.21 29.18 13.12
CA TYR A 50 -4.79 29.29 11.76
C TYR A 50 -4.48 30.64 11.07
N LYS A 51 -4.24 31.69 11.86
CA LYS A 51 -3.97 33.07 11.41
C LYS A 51 -2.49 33.49 11.52
N ASP A 52 -1.57 32.55 11.69
CA ASP A 52 -0.17 32.89 11.89
C ASP A 52 0.47 33.54 10.67
N ASN A 53 1.29 34.57 10.95
CA ASN A 53 2.08 35.28 9.97
C ASN A 53 3.09 34.33 9.31
N ILE A 54 3.51 34.64 8.07
CA ILE A 54 4.51 33.91 7.30
C ILE A 54 5.81 33.72 8.08
N ASP A 55 6.20 34.71 8.88
CA ASP A 55 7.42 34.68 9.68
C ASP A 55 7.35 33.66 10.83
N ILE A 56 6.20 33.51 11.50
CA ILE A 56 6.00 32.47 12.52
C ILE A 56 6.10 31.07 11.90
N ARG A 57 5.53 30.87 10.71
CA ARG A 57 5.64 29.62 9.97
C ARG A 57 7.08 29.29 9.61
N ARG A 58 7.88 30.30 9.21
CA ARG A 58 9.31 30.13 8.93
C ARG A 58 10.08 29.78 10.21
N ILE A 59 9.87 30.49 11.31
CA ILE A 59 10.52 30.21 12.59
C ILE A 59 10.21 28.80 13.06
N ARG A 60 8.95 28.36 12.97
CA ARG A 60 8.55 26.98 13.29
C ARG A 60 9.29 25.97 12.43
N MET A 61 9.37 26.22 11.13
CA MET A 61 10.09 25.33 10.20
C MET A 61 11.57 25.25 10.56
N PHE A 62 12.22 26.37 10.87
CA PHE A 62 13.62 26.37 11.31
C PHE A 62 13.81 25.66 12.66
N GLN A 63 12.91 25.86 13.62
CA GLN A 63 12.96 25.14 14.88
C GLN A 63 12.83 23.63 14.68
N MET A 64 11.84 23.19 13.91
CA MET A 64 11.63 21.78 13.60
C MET A 64 12.86 21.17 12.91
N TRP A 65 13.48 21.89 11.96
CA TRP A 65 14.68 21.43 11.27
C TRP A 65 15.90 21.35 12.17
N ASN A 66 16.07 22.28 13.10
CA ASN A 66 17.17 22.29 14.02
C ASN A 66 17.02 21.29 15.17
N SER A 67 15.79 21.02 15.60
CA SER A 67 15.50 20.03 16.64
C SER A 67 15.61 18.57 16.16
N MET A 68 15.52 18.35 14.84
CA MET A 68 15.64 17.00 14.25
C MET A 68 17.09 16.67 13.93
N PRO A 69 17.66 15.57 14.47
CA PRO A 69 18.91 15.00 13.98
C PRO A 69 18.87 14.67 12.50
N TYR A 70 20.00 14.70 11.81
CA TYR A 70 20.07 14.47 10.37
C TYR A 70 19.44 13.12 9.96
N ASP A 71 19.67 12.07 10.74
CA ASP A 71 19.17 10.72 10.46
C ASP A 71 17.63 10.69 10.50
N GLU A 72 17.04 11.28 11.53
CA GLU A 72 15.58 11.33 11.69
C GLU A 72 14.91 12.28 10.70
N ARG A 73 15.59 13.38 10.33
CA ARG A 73 15.12 14.28 9.28
C ARG A 73 15.03 13.60 7.93
N THR A 74 16.01 12.75 7.59
CA THR A 74 15.98 11.96 6.36
C THR A 74 14.85 10.92 6.38
N LEU A 75 14.59 10.30 7.52
CA LEU A 75 13.45 9.38 7.68
C LEU A 75 12.12 10.12 7.57
N TRP A 76 12.00 11.27 8.22
CA TRP A 76 10.79 12.10 8.18
C TRP A 76 10.41 12.48 6.75
N ASN A 77 11.38 12.97 5.96
CA ASN A 77 11.16 13.30 4.55
C ASN A 77 10.68 12.09 3.73
N VAL A 78 11.19 10.88 4.03
CA VAL A 78 10.73 9.66 3.37
C VAL A 78 9.32 9.28 3.80
N PHE A 79 9.00 9.39 5.09
CA PHE A 79 7.67 9.10 5.60
C PHE A 79 6.61 10.06 5.05
N ASP A 80 6.96 11.34 4.93
CA ASP A 80 6.11 12.34 4.30
C ASP A 80 5.86 12.00 2.82
N LYS A 81 6.92 11.68 2.08
CA LYS A 81 6.83 11.24 0.68
C LYS A 81 5.98 9.97 0.52
N MET A 82 6.15 8.97 1.39
CA MET A 82 5.30 7.77 1.39
C MET A 82 3.83 8.15 1.57
N THR A 83 3.54 8.97 2.56
CA THR A 83 2.17 9.39 2.88
C THR A 83 1.55 10.20 1.74
N ALA A 84 2.27 11.19 1.20
CA ALA A 84 1.79 12.04 0.10
C ALA A 84 1.45 11.25 -1.17
N ASN A 85 2.29 10.27 -1.54
CA ASN A 85 2.06 9.47 -2.75
C ASN A 85 0.97 8.42 -2.60
N THR A 86 0.65 7.99 -1.38
CA THR A 86 -0.28 6.87 -1.14
C THR A 86 -1.67 7.30 -0.71
N ILE A 87 -1.82 8.45 -0.06
CA ILE A 87 -3.12 8.93 0.47
C ILE A 87 -4.18 9.06 -0.62
N ASN A 88 -3.81 9.62 -1.78
CA ASN A 88 -4.72 9.83 -2.91
C ASN A 88 -5.06 8.54 -3.68
N ASN A 89 -4.37 7.44 -3.40
CA ASN A 89 -4.49 6.17 -4.12
C ASN A 89 -5.27 5.11 -3.32
N GLY A 90 -5.98 5.51 -2.27
CA GLY A 90 -6.85 4.64 -1.48
C GLY A 90 -6.10 3.54 -0.72
N ILE A 91 -4.86 3.80 -0.29
CA ILE A 91 -4.10 2.89 0.57
C ILE A 91 -4.45 3.19 2.02
N PRO A 92 -4.87 2.19 2.82
CA PRO A 92 -5.20 2.36 4.22
C PRO A 92 -4.00 2.87 5.04
N GLN A 93 -4.26 3.73 6.03
CA GLN A 93 -3.22 4.28 6.91
C GLN A 93 -2.36 3.20 7.59
N LYS A 94 -2.98 2.09 8.01
CA LYS A 94 -2.29 0.94 8.60
C LYS A 94 -1.17 0.39 7.69
N VAL A 95 -1.42 0.34 6.38
CA VAL A 95 -0.43 -0.11 5.39
C VAL A 95 0.74 0.87 5.31
N ILE A 96 0.43 2.17 5.33
CA ILE A 96 1.45 3.24 5.29
C ILE A 96 2.34 3.16 6.54
N ASP A 97 1.75 2.98 7.70
CA ASP A 97 2.49 2.91 8.97
C ASP A 97 3.36 1.66 9.05
N ASN A 98 2.85 0.50 8.59
CA ASN A 98 3.66 -0.70 8.46
C ASN A 98 4.83 -0.50 7.48
N ALA A 99 4.62 0.19 6.36
CA ALA A 99 5.68 0.48 5.40
C ALA A 99 6.77 1.39 5.99
N LYS A 100 6.38 2.38 6.81
CA LYS A 100 7.33 3.23 7.54
C LYS A 100 8.22 2.41 8.47
N VAL A 101 7.63 1.45 9.20
CA VAL A 101 8.39 0.53 10.07
C VAL A 101 9.35 -0.33 9.26
N LEU A 102 8.90 -0.89 8.13
CA LEU A 102 9.75 -1.70 7.25
C LEU A 102 10.92 -0.88 6.67
N TYR A 103 10.64 0.35 6.24
CA TYR A 103 11.68 1.23 5.71
C TYR A 103 12.71 1.62 6.78
N LYS A 104 12.29 1.92 8.02
CA LYS A 104 13.20 2.19 9.13
C LYS A 104 14.15 1.02 9.35
N LYS A 105 13.62 -0.21 9.48
CA LYS A 105 14.42 -1.43 9.64
C LYS A 105 15.39 -1.66 8.47
N ALA A 106 14.98 -1.35 7.23
CA ALA A 106 15.85 -1.49 6.06
C ALA A 106 16.96 -0.43 6.06
N SER A 107 16.66 0.82 6.43
CA SER A 107 17.62 1.93 6.48
C SER A 107 18.68 1.76 7.57
N GLU A 108 18.34 1.13 8.70
CA GLU A 108 19.27 0.77 9.77
C GLU A 108 20.33 -0.24 9.31
N LYS A 109 19.95 -1.18 8.42
CA LYS A 109 20.90 -2.18 7.88
C LYS A 109 21.79 -1.62 6.78
N LYS A 110 21.22 -0.82 5.86
CA LYS A 110 21.98 -0.25 4.73
C LYS A 110 21.34 1.02 4.19
N ILE A 111 22.13 2.07 4.10
CA ILE A 111 21.73 3.34 3.49
C ILE A 111 21.64 3.17 1.97
N SER A 112 20.52 3.58 1.39
CA SER A 112 20.28 3.61 -0.05
C SER A 112 20.21 5.04 -0.55
N ARG A 113 20.69 5.31 -1.79
CA ARG A 113 20.73 6.65 -2.42
C ARG A 113 20.17 6.59 -3.84
N GLY A 114 19.73 7.74 -4.36
CA GLY A 114 19.21 7.87 -5.73
C GLY A 114 18.05 6.92 -6.03
N ASP A 115 18.00 6.38 -7.23
CA ASP A 115 16.95 5.48 -7.70
C ASP A 115 16.77 4.24 -6.83
N ASN A 116 17.86 3.79 -6.20
CA ASN A 116 17.81 2.65 -5.30
C ASN A 116 17.04 2.98 -3.99
N LYS A 117 17.08 4.23 -3.54
CA LYS A 117 16.28 4.70 -2.40
C LYS A 117 14.82 4.77 -2.80
N GLU A 118 14.51 5.33 -3.97
CA GLU A 118 13.15 5.43 -4.50
C GLU A 118 12.52 4.04 -4.71
N GLY A 119 13.26 3.13 -5.32
CA GLY A 119 12.83 1.74 -5.48
C GLY A 119 12.59 1.03 -4.15
N LEU A 120 13.43 1.26 -3.13
CA LEU A 120 13.25 0.69 -1.80
C LEU A 120 12.00 1.26 -1.08
N ILE A 121 11.75 2.57 -1.21
CA ILE A 121 10.55 3.23 -0.66
C ILE A 121 9.29 2.59 -1.23
N ALA A 122 9.20 2.50 -2.56
CA ALA A 122 8.06 1.89 -3.24
C ALA A 122 7.92 0.39 -2.91
N SER A 123 9.04 -0.32 -2.77
CA SER A 123 9.06 -1.72 -2.36
C SER A 123 8.52 -1.93 -0.95
N CYS A 124 8.83 -1.05 0.01
CA CYS A 124 8.27 -1.13 1.36
C CYS A 124 6.74 -0.99 1.35
N ILE A 125 6.18 -0.09 0.52
CA ILE A 125 4.73 0.04 0.34
C ILE A 125 4.16 -1.22 -0.31
N TYR A 126 4.80 -1.76 -1.37
CA TYR A 126 4.35 -2.97 -2.05
C TYR A 126 4.25 -4.16 -1.10
N HIS A 127 5.32 -4.43 -0.35
CA HIS A 127 5.33 -5.55 0.61
C HIS A 127 4.40 -5.31 1.80
N SER A 128 4.22 -4.05 2.23
CA SER A 128 3.23 -3.72 3.25
C SER A 128 1.79 -3.96 2.76
N CYS A 129 1.50 -3.66 1.50
CA CYS A 129 0.21 -4.00 0.88
C CYS A 129 -0.04 -5.52 0.90
N LEU A 130 0.95 -6.33 0.54
CA LEU A 130 0.85 -7.79 0.57
C LEU A 130 0.61 -8.31 1.99
N LEU A 131 1.38 -7.84 2.97
CA LEU A 131 1.24 -8.25 4.38
C LEU A 131 -0.13 -7.92 4.98
N ASN A 132 -0.76 -6.83 4.53
CA ASN A 132 -2.08 -6.42 5.02
C ASN A 132 -3.24 -6.90 4.11
N LYS A 133 -2.97 -7.78 3.14
CA LYS A 133 -3.98 -8.31 2.19
C LYS A 133 -4.75 -7.20 1.45
N VAL A 134 -4.06 -6.13 1.09
CA VAL A 134 -4.57 -5.05 0.24
C VAL A 134 -3.86 -5.15 -1.11
N PRO A 135 -4.37 -5.94 -2.05
CA PRO A 135 -3.66 -6.23 -3.28
C PRO A 135 -3.50 -4.98 -4.13
N LYS A 136 -2.26 -4.68 -4.50
CA LYS A 136 -1.91 -3.64 -5.48
C LYS A 136 -0.91 -4.23 -6.47
N SER A 137 -1.10 -3.94 -7.75
CA SER A 137 -0.15 -4.43 -8.74
C SER A 137 1.18 -3.66 -8.64
N SER A 138 2.27 -4.32 -9.01
CA SER A 138 3.59 -3.66 -9.06
C SER A 138 3.62 -2.47 -10.03
N LYS A 139 2.80 -2.51 -11.09
CA LYS A 139 2.64 -1.41 -12.04
C LYS A 139 1.94 -0.20 -11.41
N ASP A 140 0.89 -0.43 -10.62
CA ASP A 140 0.17 0.64 -9.95
C ASP A 140 1.08 1.35 -8.94
N ILE A 141 1.83 0.58 -8.16
CA ILE A 141 2.80 1.15 -7.20
C ILE A 141 3.92 1.91 -7.91
N ALA A 142 4.46 1.38 -9.02
CA ALA A 142 5.46 2.10 -9.80
C ALA A 142 4.92 3.45 -10.32
N ALA A 143 3.67 3.47 -10.80
CA ALA A 143 3.00 4.68 -11.25
C ALA A 143 2.78 5.69 -10.10
N MET A 144 2.37 5.24 -8.90
CA MET A 144 2.19 6.10 -7.73
C MET A 144 3.46 6.85 -7.32
N PHE A 145 4.61 6.22 -7.47
CA PHE A 145 5.91 6.80 -7.11
C PHE A 145 6.64 7.42 -8.31
N ASN A 146 6.04 7.46 -9.50
CA ASN A 146 6.63 7.93 -10.74
C ASN A 146 8.00 7.28 -11.04
N ILE A 147 8.11 5.97 -10.78
CA ILE A 147 9.32 5.17 -11.03
C ILE A 147 9.06 4.12 -12.12
N THR A 148 10.14 3.64 -12.72
CA THR A 148 10.04 2.52 -13.67
C THR A 148 9.81 1.20 -12.95
N HIS A 149 9.12 0.27 -13.60
CA HIS A 149 8.93 -1.09 -13.08
C HIS A 149 10.26 -1.81 -12.78
N VAL A 150 11.31 -1.51 -13.57
CA VAL A 150 12.66 -2.04 -13.36
C VAL A 150 13.25 -1.54 -12.04
N THR A 151 13.08 -0.25 -11.73
CA THR A 151 13.53 0.34 -10.45
C THR A 151 12.80 -0.29 -9.27
N LEU A 152 11.49 -0.52 -9.38
CA LEU A 152 10.72 -1.21 -8.36
C LEU A 152 11.22 -2.65 -8.13
N ASN A 153 11.47 -3.41 -9.21
CA ASN A 153 11.97 -4.79 -9.10
C ASN A 153 13.35 -4.84 -8.44
N LYS A 154 14.26 -3.91 -8.76
CA LYS A 154 15.52 -3.75 -8.03
C LYS A 154 15.30 -3.42 -6.56
N GLY A 155 14.29 -2.60 -6.24
CA GLY A 155 13.85 -2.30 -4.88
C GLY A 155 13.38 -3.56 -4.15
N ASN A 156 12.56 -4.38 -4.78
CA ASN A 156 12.05 -5.64 -4.21
C ASN A 156 13.17 -6.62 -3.89
N SER A 157 14.13 -6.80 -4.80
CA SER A 157 15.30 -7.67 -4.56
C SER A 157 16.13 -7.16 -3.38
N ARG A 158 16.32 -5.84 -3.27
CA ARG A 158 17.00 -5.23 -2.11
C ARG A 158 16.23 -5.40 -0.83
N PHE A 159 14.92 -5.18 -0.84
CA PHE A 159 14.06 -5.37 0.32
C PHE A 159 14.18 -6.79 0.86
N GLN A 160 14.08 -7.79 0.00
CA GLN A 160 14.23 -9.21 0.37
C GLN A 160 15.63 -9.50 0.94
N THR A 161 16.70 -8.99 0.31
CA THR A 161 18.07 -9.16 0.79
C THR A 161 18.30 -8.52 2.16
N LEU A 162 17.74 -7.32 2.40
CA LEU A 162 17.95 -6.59 3.64
C LEU A 162 17.11 -7.13 4.78
N LEU A 163 15.86 -7.40 4.57
CA LEU A 163 14.93 -7.75 5.64
C LEU A 163 14.74 -9.25 5.79
N GLN A 164 15.04 -10.03 4.76
CA GLN A 164 14.86 -11.50 4.75
C GLN A 164 13.43 -11.93 5.14
N ILE A 165 12.46 -11.08 4.79
CA ILE A 165 11.05 -11.36 5.04
C ILE A 165 10.51 -12.13 3.83
N ASN A 166 10.10 -13.37 4.06
CA ASN A 166 9.38 -14.14 3.06
C ASN A 166 7.92 -13.66 3.06
N VAL A 167 7.58 -12.89 2.03
CA VAL A 167 6.20 -12.51 1.76
C VAL A 167 5.69 -13.43 0.67
N SER A 168 4.55 -14.08 0.87
CA SER A 168 3.89 -14.90 -0.15
C SER A 168 3.61 -14.06 -1.39
N SER A 169 3.80 -14.65 -2.55
CA SER A 169 3.40 -14.00 -3.81
C SER A 169 1.90 -13.72 -3.78
N PRO A 170 1.44 -12.62 -4.40
CA PRO A 170 0.01 -12.35 -4.48
C PRO A 170 -0.65 -13.43 -5.35
N GLU A 171 -1.82 -13.87 -4.94
CA GLU A 171 -2.64 -14.85 -5.67
C GLU A 171 -3.65 -14.13 -6.57
N PRO A 172 -4.14 -14.78 -7.65
CA PRO A 172 -5.19 -14.21 -8.50
C PRO A 172 -6.46 -13.82 -7.73
N ILE A 173 -6.81 -14.59 -6.69
CA ILE A 173 -7.98 -14.33 -5.84
C ILE A 173 -7.94 -12.97 -5.15
N ASP A 174 -6.75 -12.47 -4.81
CA ASP A 174 -6.56 -11.18 -4.15
C ASP A 174 -7.02 -10.02 -5.04
N PHE A 175 -6.80 -10.13 -6.36
CA PHE A 175 -7.14 -9.08 -7.32
C PHE A 175 -8.59 -9.09 -7.77
N ILE A 176 -9.30 -10.22 -7.65
CA ILE A 176 -10.70 -10.37 -8.10
C ILE A 176 -11.61 -9.32 -7.46
N SER A 177 -11.50 -9.13 -6.15
CA SER A 177 -12.35 -8.17 -5.44
C SER A 177 -12.08 -6.72 -5.90
N GLN A 178 -10.83 -6.35 -6.09
CA GLN A 178 -10.46 -5.01 -6.54
C GLN A 178 -10.94 -4.76 -7.98
N TYR A 179 -10.68 -5.69 -8.88
CA TYR A 179 -11.05 -5.56 -10.28
C TYR A 179 -12.56 -5.63 -10.48
N GLY A 180 -13.25 -6.49 -9.73
CA GLY A 180 -14.72 -6.56 -9.73
C GLY A 180 -15.36 -5.25 -9.29
N ASN A 181 -14.84 -4.62 -8.23
CA ASN A 181 -15.30 -3.31 -7.79
C ASN A 181 -15.03 -2.22 -8.82
N ASN A 182 -13.85 -2.23 -9.48
CA ASN A 182 -13.53 -1.28 -10.55
C ASN A 182 -14.44 -1.42 -11.77
N LEU A 183 -14.96 -2.62 -12.01
CA LEU A 183 -15.92 -2.92 -13.06
C LEU A 183 -17.38 -2.65 -12.64
N SER A 184 -17.62 -2.36 -11.35
CA SER A 184 -18.95 -2.23 -10.75
C SER A 184 -19.78 -3.53 -10.89
N MET A 185 -19.15 -4.68 -10.66
CA MET A 185 -19.82 -5.98 -10.61
C MET A 185 -20.57 -6.16 -9.28
N SER A 186 -21.61 -7.01 -9.28
CA SER A 186 -22.31 -7.33 -8.04
C SER A 186 -21.42 -8.13 -7.06
N ILE A 187 -21.73 -8.07 -5.77
CA ILE A 187 -20.98 -8.81 -4.74
C ILE A 187 -21.09 -10.31 -4.99
N ASP A 188 -22.25 -10.78 -5.43
CA ASP A 188 -22.50 -12.19 -5.72
C ASP A 188 -21.66 -12.67 -6.91
N ASP A 189 -21.54 -11.85 -7.98
CA ASP A 189 -20.68 -12.17 -9.12
C ASP A 189 -19.20 -12.20 -8.72
N ILE A 190 -18.77 -11.28 -7.85
CA ILE A 190 -17.39 -11.27 -7.33
C ILE A 190 -17.11 -12.55 -6.52
N ASN A 191 -18.04 -13.00 -5.70
CA ASN A 191 -17.89 -14.23 -4.91
C ASN A 191 -17.85 -15.46 -5.83
N LYS A 192 -18.73 -15.54 -6.83
CA LYS A 192 -18.72 -16.59 -7.85
C LYS A 192 -17.39 -16.62 -8.63
N CYS A 193 -16.84 -15.45 -8.95
CA CYS A 193 -15.50 -15.37 -9.57
C CYS A 193 -14.38 -15.87 -8.66
N LYS A 194 -14.47 -15.66 -7.34
CA LYS A 194 -13.49 -16.20 -6.38
C LYS A 194 -13.52 -17.74 -6.33
N ASP A 195 -14.71 -18.32 -6.36
CA ASP A 195 -14.86 -19.78 -6.38
C ASP A 195 -14.34 -20.36 -7.71
N LEU A 196 -14.55 -19.64 -8.81
CA LEU A 196 -13.99 -19.99 -10.11
C LEU A 196 -12.44 -19.93 -10.09
N VAL A 197 -11.83 -18.96 -9.41
CA VAL A 197 -10.36 -18.89 -9.25
C VAL A 197 -9.86 -20.14 -8.54
N LYS A 198 -10.47 -20.52 -7.41
CA LYS A 198 -10.06 -21.73 -6.66
C LYS A 198 -10.12 -22.97 -7.53
N LEU A 199 -11.21 -23.14 -8.27
CA LEU A 199 -11.36 -24.27 -9.17
C LEU A 199 -10.28 -24.29 -10.27
N ILE A 200 -9.89 -23.15 -10.81
CA ILE A 200 -8.85 -23.03 -11.83
C ILE A 200 -7.46 -23.28 -11.24
N GLU A 201 -7.19 -22.81 -10.01
CA GLU A 201 -5.93 -23.03 -9.29
C GLU A 201 -5.77 -24.49 -8.87
N ASP A 202 -6.82 -25.12 -8.31
CA ASP A 202 -6.81 -26.52 -7.89
C ASP A 202 -6.53 -27.49 -9.08
N ASN A 203 -6.90 -27.09 -10.30
CA ASN A 203 -6.66 -27.86 -11.51
C ASN A 203 -5.45 -27.37 -12.33
N GLU A 204 -4.65 -26.47 -11.80
CA GLU A 204 -3.40 -25.96 -12.40
C GLU A 204 -3.54 -25.41 -13.83
N ILE A 205 -4.73 -24.89 -14.20
CA ILE A 205 -5.05 -24.48 -15.59
C ILE A 205 -4.25 -23.25 -16.04
N MET A 206 -3.83 -22.38 -15.10
CA MET A 206 -3.20 -21.08 -15.42
C MET A 206 -1.90 -20.78 -14.67
N ASN A 207 -1.12 -21.79 -14.33
CA ASN A 207 0.11 -21.62 -13.51
C ASN A 207 1.17 -20.73 -14.15
N ASP A 208 1.26 -20.66 -15.47
CA ASP A 208 2.29 -19.90 -16.19
C ASP A 208 1.97 -18.40 -16.33
N ASN A 209 0.79 -17.96 -15.86
CA ASN A 209 0.37 -16.58 -16.03
C ASN A 209 0.60 -15.73 -14.78
N SER A 210 0.79 -14.42 -14.97
CA SER A 210 0.87 -13.50 -13.82
C SER A 210 -0.49 -13.44 -13.11
N PRO A 211 -0.52 -13.36 -11.76
CA PRO A 211 -1.76 -13.32 -10.97
C PRO A 211 -2.76 -12.24 -11.42
N THR A 212 -2.25 -11.07 -11.80
CA THR A 212 -3.07 -9.97 -12.32
C THR A 212 -3.72 -10.30 -13.67
N SER A 213 -2.98 -11.02 -14.55
CA SER A 213 -3.50 -11.43 -15.86
C SER A 213 -4.50 -12.57 -15.74
N SER A 214 -4.25 -13.52 -14.84
CA SER A 214 -5.17 -14.62 -14.54
C SER A 214 -6.49 -14.08 -14.00
N ALA A 215 -6.44 -13.20 -13.00
CA ALA A 215 -7.63 -12.55 -12.44
C ALA A 215 -8.45 -11.81 -13.51
N ALA A 216 -7.79 -11.01 -14.37
CA ALA A 216 -8.47 -10.30 -15.44
C ALA A 216 -9.09 -11.24 -16.49
N GLY A 217 -8.41 -12.34 -16.84
CA GLY A 217 -8.92 -13.35 -17.75
C GLY A 217 -10.14 -14.08 -17.20
N ILE A 218 -10.12 -14.45 -15.92
CA ILE A 218 -11.22 -15.14 -15.22
C ILE A 218 -12.46 -14.23 -15.15
N LEU A 219 -12.29 -12.98 -14.75
CA LEU A 219 -13.38 -12.00 -14.74
C LEU A 219 -13.98 -11.78 -16.13
N TYR A 220 -13.14 -11.70 -17.16
CA TYR A 220 -13.60 -11.55 -18.53
C TYR A 220 -14.35 -12.81 -19.01
N TYR A 221 -13.87 -14.01 -18.71
CA TYR A 221 -14.54 -15.28 -19.00
C TYR A 221 -15.94 -15.32 -18.33
N TYR A 222 -16.00 -15.06 -17.03
CA TYR A 222 -17.26 -15.03 -16.29
C TYR A 222 -18.25 -14.04 -16.88
N SER A 223 -17.81 -12.82 -17.21
CA SER A 223 -18.67 -11.79 -17.78
C SER A 223 -19.18 -12.17 -19.18
N THR A 224 -18.40 -12.93 -19.94
CA THR A 224 -18.79 -13.39 -21.28
C THR A 224 -19.85 -14.50 -21.18
N VAL A 225 -19.68 -15.46 -20.26
CA VAL A 225 -20.63 -16.55 -20.04
C VAL A 225 -21.96 -16.03 -19.46
N LYS A 226 -21.93 -15.09 -18.55
CA LYS A 226 -23.13 -14.44 -17.97
C LYS A 226 -23.72 -13.32 -18.87
N CYS A 227 -23.13 -13.04 -20.03
CA CYS A 227 -23.59 -12.00 -20.95
C CYS A 227 -23.75 -10.60 -20.32
N LEU A 228 -22.82 -10.21 -19.41
CA LEU A 228 -22.87 -8.94 -18.68
C LEU A 228 -22.60 -7.70 -19.55
N GLY A 229 -22.26 -7.86 -20.82
CA GLY A 229 -22.12 -6.76 -21.79
C GLY A 229 -20.87 -5.89 -21.63
N TYR A 230 -19.88 -6.31 -20.86
CA TYR A 230 -18.64 -5.55 -20.71
C TYR A 230 -17.70 -5.72 -21.91
N THR A 231 -17.12 -4.61 -22.37
CA THR A 231 -16.15 -4.62 -23.48
C THR A 231 -14.74 -4.94 -23.01
N LYS A 232 -13.92 -5.56 -23.90
CA LYS A 232 -12.49 -5.83 -23.64
C LYS A 232 -11.73 -4.58 -23.20
N LYS A 233 -12.03 -3.42 -23.80
CA LYS A 233 -11.42 -2.13 -23.44
C LYS A 233 -11.74 -1.71 -22.01
N LYS A 234 -12.95 -1.99 -21.50
CA LYS A 234 -13.34 -1.70 -20.12
C LYS A 234 -12.52 -2.55 -19.15
N PHE A 235 -12.33 -3.84 -19.44
CA PHE A 235 -11.46 -4.73 -18.65
C PHE A 235 -10.00 -4.28 -18.68
N ALA A 236 -9.47 -3.92 -19.84
CA ALA A 236 -8.08 -3.46 -19.96
C ALA A 236 -7.81 -2.23 -19.08
N LYS A 237 -8.75 -1.28 -19.03
CA LYS A 237 -8.65 -0.10 -18.17
C LYS A 237 -8.82 -0.44 -16.67
N ALA A 238 -9.81 -1.27 -16.32
CA ALA A 238 -10.11 -1.60 -14.92
C ALA A 238 -9.01 -2.45 -14.24
N CYS A 239 -8.39 -3.36 -15.01
CA CYS A 239 -7.37 -4.29 -14.52
C CYS A 239 -5.93 -3.84 -14.80
N ASN A 240 -5.73 -2.76 -15.56
CA ASN A 240 -4.42 -2.29 -16.02
C ASN A 240 -3.60 -3.39 -16.75
N VAL A 241 -4.29 -4.20 -17.58
CA VAL A 241 -3.76 -5.32 -18.34
C VAL A 241 -4.07 -5.14 -19.82
N SER A 242 -3.18 -5.55 -20.72
CA SER A 242 -3.42 -5.41 -22.16
C SER A 242 -4.58 -6.28 -22.64
N GLU A 243 -5.36 -5.80 -23.62
CA GLU A 243 -6.47 -6.54 -24.22
C GLU A 243 -6.01 -7.90 -24.77
N VAL A 244 -4.81 -7.93 -25.36
CA VAL A 244 -4.23 -9.17 -25.93
C VAL A 244 -3.98 -10.20 -24.84
N THR A 245 -3.49 -9.77 -23.68
CA THR A 245 -3.23 -10.67 -22.53
C THR A 245 -4.54 -11.23 -21.99
N ILE A 246 -5.57 -10.37 -21.83
CA ILE A 246 -6.90 -10.79 -21.37
C ILE A 246 -7.48 -11.85 -22.31
N VAL A 247 -7.39 -11.65 -23.63
CA VAL A 247 -7.89 -12.61 -24.63
C VAL A 247 -7.10 -13.91 -24.62
N LYS A 248 -5.78 -13.86 -24.39
CA LYS A 248 -4.97 -15.10 -24.23
C LYS A 248 -5.43 -15.90 -23.03
N CYS A 249 -5.57 -15.27 -21.86
CA CYS A 249 -6.06 -15.93 -20.65
C CYS A 249 -7.49 -16.48 -20.86
N TYR A 250 -8.38 -15.71 -21.48
CA TYR A 250 -9.73 -16.15 -21.83
C TYR A 250 -9.71 -17.43 -22.69
N LYS A 251 -8.89 -17.47 -23.74
CA LYS A 251 -8.80 -18.65 -24.61
C LYS A 251 -8.35 -19.90 -23.85
N ILE A 252 -7.38 -19.77 -22.95
CA ILE A 252 -6.92 -20.88 -22.10
C ILE A 252 -8.08 -21.43 -21.27
N ILE A 253 -8.81 -20.55 -20.57
CA ILE A 253 -9.94 -20.96 -19.72
C ILE A 253 -11.07 -21.56 -20.57
N ASN A 254 -11.34 -20.99 -21.74
CA ASN A 254 -12.41 -21.44 -22.63
C ASN A 254 -12.16 -22.86 -23.18
N ASN A 255 -10.91 -23.31 -23.30
CA ASN A 255 -10.61 -24.71 -23.68
C ASN A 255 -11.10 -25.72 -22.63
N TYR A 256 -11.28 -25.27 -21.38
CA TYR A 256 -11.79 -26.09 -20.27
C TYR A 256 -13.25 -25.76 -19.90
N HIS A 257 -13.99 -25.09 -20.81
CA HIS A 257 -15.35 -24.63 -20.57
C HIS A 257 -16.29 -25.72 -20.07
N ASP A 258 -16.31 -26.89 -20.77
CA ASP A 258 -17.17 -28.02 -20.42
C ASP A 258 -16.84 -28.61 -19.05
N PHE A 259 -15.54 -28.66 -18.73
CA PHE A 259 -15.07 -29.10 -17.43
C PHE A 259 -15.51 -28.15 -16.30
N ILE A 260 -15.38 -26.84 -16.51
CA ILE A 260 -15.76 -25.82 -15.56
C ILE A 260 -17.27 -25.84 -15.30
N ILE A 261 -18.09 -25.95 -16.33
CA ILE A 261 -19.56 -26.00 -16.18
C ILE A 261 -20.01 -27.27 -15.42
N LYS A 262 -19.39 -28.42 -15.68
CA LYS A 262 -19.74 -29.66 -15.00
C LYS A 262 -19.36 -29.68 -13.52
N ASN A 263 -18.28 -29.01 -13.17
CA ASN A 263 -17.72 -29.06 -11.80
C ASN A 263 -18.05 -27.82 -10.97
N SER A 264 -18.85 -26.89 -11.49
CA SER A 264 -19.18 -25.66 -10.78
C SER A 264 -20.68 -25.36 -10.84
N ASP A 265 -21.30 -25.14 -9.67
CA ASP A 265 -22.66 -24.58 -9.56
C ASP A 265 -22.66 -23.05 -9.74
N ILE A 266 -21.55 -22.49 -10.25
CA ILE A 266 -21.31 -21.04 -10.33
C ILE A 266 -22.22 -20.37 -11.39
N PHE A 267 -22.65 -21.12 -12.40
CA PHE A 267 -23.44 -20.61 -13.51
C PHE A 267 -24.95 -20.92 -13.41
N VAL A 268 -25.32 -21.67 -12.37
CA VAL A 268 -26.73 -21.95 -12.02
C VAL A 268 -27.32 -20.71 -11.24
#